data_455c800a0fa42bc954d52230ccf2a418
#
_entry.id   455c800a0fa42bc954d52230ccf2a418
#
_cell.length_a   1.000
_cell.length_b   1.000
_cell.length_c   1.000
_cell.angle_alpha   90.00
_cell.angle_beta   90.00
_cell.angle_gamma   90.00
#
_symmetry.space_group_name_H-M   'P 1'
#
loop_
_entity.id
_entity.type
_entity.pdbx_description
1 polymer ?
#
loop_
_entity_poly.entity_id
_entity_poly.type
_entity_poly.pdbx_seq_one_letter_code
_entity_poly.pdbx_strand_id
1 'polypeptide(L)'
;LYLTGYKDITLNDIKNFRQLGSPTAGHPEFGELEGIETTTGPLSQGLSNAVGFAMAESKLSSTLGKDCIDHYTYVFAGDGCLMEGLSHEACSLAGHLKLNKLIVFFDDNSISIDGPISLSSSDNVEGRFQSYGWNILKIDGHDHQEINEAINKAKISEQPTIISCQTKIGYGSPNKEASASSHGSPLGEDEVNLTRKNLEWSHDEFIIPEELLSEWRSFAKRNEEIKKKWKNDNADFLNSNKYKKYFNTNIDTEIKKEIVNFKTTYANDDT
;
A
#
# COMPACT_ATOMS: atom_id res chain seq x y z
N LEU A 1 -10.78 5.07 -1.60
CA LEU A 1 -11.57 5.55 -0.45
C LEU A 1 -13.01 5.89 -0.85
N TYR A 2 -13.23 6.76 -1.87
CA TYR A 2 -14.58 7.16 -2.29
C TYR A 2 -15.48 5.98 -2.71
N LEU A 3 -14.98 5.09 -3.58
CA LEU A 3 -15.73 3.92 -4.06
C LEU A 3 -16.12 2.98 -2.92
N THR A 4 -15.24 2.79 -1.96
CA THR A 4 -15.47 1.91 -0.80
C THR A 4 -16.26 2.57 0.34
N GLY A 5 -16.68 3.84 0.18
CA GLY A 5 -17.63 4.51 1.06
C GLY A 5 -17.06 5.18 2.30
N TYR A 6 -15.78 5.54 2.32
CA TYR A 6 -15.25 6.44 3.35
C TYR A 6 -15.98 7.78 3.29
N LYS A 7 -16.32 8.34 4.47
CA LYS A 7 -17.27 9.47 4.56
C LYS A 7 -16.63 10.83 4.38
N ASP A 8 -15.34 10.93 4.63
CA ASP A 8 -14.57 12.17 4.59
C ASP A 8 -13.98 12.50 3.22
N ILE A 9 -14.32 11.71 2.19
CA ILE A 9 -13.96 11.97 0.80
C ILE A 9 -15.20 11.98 -0.10
N THR A 10 -15.34 13.03 -0.88
CA THR A 10 -16.45 13.23 -1.81
C THR A 10 -15.99 13.19 -3.27
N LEU A 11 -16.94 13.11 -4.20
CA LEU A 11 -16.64 13.23 -5.62
C LEU A 11 -16.06 14.60 -5.97
N ASN A 12 -16.45 15.65 -5.23
CA ASN A 12 -15.91 16.98 -5.42
C ASN A 12 -14.43 17.08 -5.04
N ASP A 13 -14.01 16.34 -3.99
CA ASP A 13 -12.59 16.26 -3.62
C ASP A 13 -11.77 15.58 -4.70
N ILE A 14 -12.31 14.54 -5.34
CA ILE A 14 -11.68 13.87 -6.49
C ILE A 14 -11.55 14.82 -7.68
N LYS A 15 -12.58 15.63 -7.97
CA LYS A 15 -12.53 16.66 -9.03
C LYS A 15 -11.47 17.71 -8.76
N ASN A 16 -11.17 17.98 -7.49
CA ASN A 16 -10.14 18.91 -7.05
C ASN A 16 -8.80 18.22 -6.74
N PHE A 17 -8.53 17.07 -7.35
CA PHE A 17 -7.27 16.34 -7.16
C PHE A 17 -6.06 17.25 -7.40
N ARG A 18 -5.11 17.25 -6.46
CA ARG A 18 -3.88 18.07 -6.46
C ARG A 18 -4.10 19.59 -6.46
N GLN A 19 -5.31 20.07 -6.20
CA GLN A 19 -5.54 21.50 -6.03
C GLN A 19 -5.19 21.96 -4.61
N LEU A 20 -4.71 23.18 -4.45
CA LEU A 20 -4.36 23.73 -3.14
C LEU A 20 -5.59 23.72 -2.21
N GLY A 21 -5.42 23.17 -1.00
CA GLY A 21 -6.48 23.03 -0.01
C GLY A 21 -7.42 21.83 -0.22
N SER A 22 -7.22 21.02 -1.27
CA SER A 22 -7.95 19.78 -1.43
C SER A 22 -7.32 18.66 -0.59
N PRO A 23 -8.11 17.79 0.08
CA PRO A 23 -7.59 16.64 0.80
C PRO A 23 -7.07 15.53 -0.11
N THR A 24 -7.32 15.62 -1.43
CA THR A 24 -6.81 14.70 -2.44
C THR A 24 -5.46 15.17 -2.98
N ALA A 25 -4.44 15.04 -2.16
CA ALA A 25 -3.06 15.33 -2.53
C ALA A 25 -2.54 14.39 -3.63
N GLY A 26 -1.49 14.82 -4.34
CA GLY A 26 -0.82 13.97 -5.35
C GLY A 26 -0.15 12.73 -4.75
N HIS A 27 0.23 12.81 -3.49
CA HIS A 27 0.72 11.71 -2.66
C HIS A 27 -0.12 11.62 -1.40
N PRO A 28 -0.59 10.44 -0.98
CA PRO A 28 -1.36 10.29 0.24
C PRO A 28 -0.58 10.75 1.48
N GLU A 29 -1.23 11.49 2.35
CA GLU A 29 -0.65 12.02 3.60
C GLU A 29 -1.37 11.40 4.80
N PHE A 30 -0.60 10.86 5.75
CA PHE A 30 -1.15 10.32 6.98
C PHE A 30 -1.91 11.39 7.76
N GLY A 31 -3.15 11.09 8.12
CA GLY A 31 -4.00 11.97 8.92
C GLY A 31 -4.85 12.97 8.12
N GLU A 32 -4.68 13.08 6.79
CA GLU A 32 -5.52 13.95 5.95
C GLU A 32 -6.91 13.38 5.69
N LEU A 33 -7.01 12.07 5.50
CA LEU A 33 -8.26 11.36 5.30
C LEU A 33 -8.31 10.05 6.11
N GLU A 34 -9.48 9.67 6.57
CA GLU A 34 -9.70 8.34 7.17
C GLU A 34 -9.30 7.24 6.17
N GLY A 35 -8.57 6.24 6.64
CA GLY A 35 -8.07 5.14 5.81
C GLY A 35 -6.72 5.38 5.14
N ILE A 36 -6.09 6.56 5.34
CA ILE A 36 -4.68 6.78 4.99
C ILE A 36 -3.83 6.47 6.22
N GLU A 37 -3.23 5.28 6.23
CA GLU A 37 -2.49 4.75 7.39
C GLU A 37 -1.00 5.10 7.36
N THR A 38 -0.48 5.57 6.23
CA THR A 38 0.91 6.00 6.07
C THR A 38 1.04 7.00 4.92
N THR A 39 2.02 7.89 5.02
CA THR A 39 2.41 8.79 3.94
C THR A 39 3.24 8.02 2.93
N THR A 40 2.88 8.08 1.65
CA THR A 40 3.62 7.51 0.53
C THR A 40 3.88 8.57 -0.53
N GLY A 41 4.73 8.25 -1.53
CA GLY A 41 5.12 9.17 -2.60
C GLY A 41 6.63 9.17 -2.79
N PRO A 42 7.45 9.45 -1.75
CA PRO A 42 8.90 9.20 -1.85
C PRO A 42 9.14 7.71 -2.12
N LEU A 43 9.89 7.43 -3.20
CA LEU A 43 10.11 6.07 -3.69
C LEU A 43 10.71 5.16 -2.61
N SER A 44 10.28 3.92 -2.56
CA SER A 44 10.61 2.85 -1.60
C SER A 44 10.14 3.05 -0.16
N GLN A 45 9.78 4.26 0.28
CA GLN A 45 9.37 4.48 1.67
C GLN A 45 8.09 3.73 2.02
N GLY A 46 7.07 3.75 1.15
CA GLY A 46 5.85 2.96 1.34
C GLY A 46 6.12 1.46 1.47
N LEU A 47 7.00 0.92 0.63
CA LEU A 47 7.43 -0.47 0.71
C LEU A 47 8.13 -0.79 2.04
N SER A 48 9.02 0.10 2.49
CA SER A 48 9.73 -0.09 3.76
C SER A 48 8.80 0.03 4.97
N ASN A 49 7.83 0.95 4.94
CA ASN A 49 6.77 1.03 5.96
C ASN A 49 5.95 -0.27 6.01
N ALA A 50 5.64 -0.86 4.86
CA ALA A 50 4.93 -2.13 4.79
C ALA A 50 5.73 -3.30 5.39
N VAL A 51 7.04 -3.32 5.24
CA VAL A 51 7.92 -4.26 5.96
C VAL A 51 7.76 -4.05 7.47
N GLY A 52 7.74 -2.79 7.95
CA GLY A 52 7.48 -2.45 9.34
C GLY A 52 6.11 -2.93 9.84
N PHE A 53 5.06 -2.77 9.03
CA PHE A 53 3.71 -3.29 9.36
C PHE A 53 3.69 -4.81 9.46
N ALA A 54 4.33 -5.51 8.54
CA ALA A 54 4.42 -6.96 8.57
C ALA A 54 5.25 -7.46 9.77
N MET A 55 6.32 -6.75 10.16
CA MET A 55 7.07 -7.03 11.39
C MET A 55 6.21 -6.84 12.64
N ALA A 56 5.43 -5.76 12.68
CA ALA A 56 4.52 -5.48 13.78
C ALA A 56 3.43 -6.56 13.88
N GLU A 57 2.82 -6.96 12.75
CA GLU A 57 1.86 -8.06 12.70
C GLU A 57 2.48 -9.34 13.26
N SER A 58 3.62 -9.77 12.77
CA SER A 58 4.30 -11.00 13.20
C SER A 58 4.60 -11.00 14.70
N LYS A 59 5.13 -9.88 15.23
CA LYS A 59 5.41 -9.72 16.66
C LYS A 59 4.15 -9.71 17.51
N LEU A 60 3.14 -8.94 17.11
CA LEU A 60 1.89 -8.81 17.87
C LEU A 60 1.10 -10.11 17.83
N SER A 61 1.03 -10.79 16.69
CA SER A 61 0.38 -12.09 16.53
C SER A 61 1.02 -13.14 17.44
N SER A 62 2.36 -13.21 17.53
CA SER A 62 3.07 -14.12 18.44
C SER A 62 2.86 -13.78 19.91
N THR A 63 2.64 -12.51 20.26
CA THR A 63 2.52 -12.05 21.65
C THR A 63 1.08 -12.05 22.15
N LEU A 64 0.13 -11.70 21.29
CA LEU A 64 -1.28 -11.51 21.64
C LEU A 64 -2.18 -12.66 21.16
N GLY A 65 -1.72 -13.45 20.21
CA GLY A 65 -2.44 -14.56 19.60
C GLY A 65 -3.00 -14.20 18.22
N LYS A 66 -3.09 -15.21 17.35
CA LYS A 66 -3.63 -15.07 15.99
C LYS A 66 -5.11 -14.70 15.96
N ASP A 67 -5.87 -15.05 16.99
CA ASP A 67 -7.28 -14.65 17.09
C ASP A 67 -7.44 -13.12 17.23
N CYS A 68 -6.41 -12.46 17.77
CA CYS A 68 -6.39 -11.01 17.92
C CYS A 68 -5.75 -10.30 16.72
N ILE A 69 -4.64 -10.81 16.21
CA ILE A 69 -3.82 -10.18 15.15
C ILE A 69 -3.51 -11.23 14.09
N ASP A 70 -4.11 -11.06 12.91
CA ASP A 70 -3.95 -11.99 11.78
C ASP A 70 -4.30 -11.29 10.45
N HIS A 71 -3.51 -10.28 10.07
CA HIS A 71 -3.75 -9.52 8.85
C HIS A 71 -2.57 -9.60 7.86
N TYR A 72 -2.88 -9.40 6.60
CA TYR A 72 -1.89 -9.28 5.54
C TYR A 72 -1.56 -7.80 5.28
N THR A 73 -0.33 -7.57 4.86
CA THR A 73 0.12 -6.27 4.32
C THR A 73 0.29 -6.40 2.82
N TYR A 74 -0.46 -5.62 2.07
CA TYR A 74 -0.39 -5.56 0.61
C TYR A 74 0.28 -4.27 0.16
N VAL A 75 1.17 -4.37 -0.82
CA VAL A 75 1.94 -3.23 -1.34
C VAL A 75 1.91 -3.23 -2.86
N PHE A 76 1.76 -2.07 -3.45
CA PHE A 76 2.04 -1.84 -4.86
C PHE A 76 3.35 -1.07 -5.00
N ALA A 77 4.26 -1.56 -5.82
CA ALA A 77 5.56 -0.94 -6.07
C ALA A 77 5.88 -1.00 -7.56
N GLY A 78 6.36 0.10 -8.12
CA GLY A 78 6.89 0.14 -9.48
C GLY A 78 8.41 -0.03 -9.50
N ASP A 79 8.99 -0.05 -10.69
CA ASP A 79 10.42 -0.17 -10.94
C ASP A 79 11.24 0.82 -10.11
N GLY A 80 10.87 2.10 -10.14
CA GLY A 80 11.57 3.14 -9.38
C GLY A 80 11.63 2.87 -7.88
N CYS A 81 10.56 2.33 -7.29
CA CYS A 81 10.57 1.93 -5.89
C CYS A 81 11.58 0.82 -5.61
N LEU A 82 11.70 -0.15 -6.51
CA LEU A 82 12.60 -1.29 -6.34
C LEU A 82 14.06 -0.96 -6.63
N MET A 83 14.33 0.14 -7.34
CA MET A 83 15.70 0.62 -7.63
C MET A 83 16.32 1.36 -6.45
N GLU A 84 15.54 1.90 -5.52
CA GLU A 84 16.04 2.62 -4.35
C GLU A 84 16.78 1.71 -3.38
N GLY A 85 17.89 2.19 -2.81
CA GLY A 85 18.70 1.44 -1.85
C GLY A 85 17.93 0.94 -0.64
N LEU A 86 16.98 1.75 -0.13
CA LEU A 86 16.13 1.40 0.99
C LEU A 86 15.27 0.15 0.71
N SER A 87 14.82 -0.06 -0.55
CA SER A 87 14.08 -1.26 -0.93
C SER A 87 14.92 -2.53 -0.81
N HIS A 88 16.22 -2.45 -1.14
CA HIS A 88 17.14 -3.58 -1.02
C HIS A 88 17.31 -4.01 0.44
N GLU A 89 17.55 -3.06 1.34
CA GLU A 89 17.71 -3.34 2.77
C GLU A 89 16.42 -3.88 3.40
N ALA A 90 15.30 -3.19 3.16
CA ALA A 90 14.00 -3.58 3.72
C ALA A 90 13.54 -4.95 3.22
N CYS A 91 13.64 -5.24 1.92
CA CYS A 91 13.23 -6.52 1.36
C CYS A 91 14.16 -7.68 1.77
N SER A 92 15.47 -7.43 1.91
CA SER A 92 16.39 -8.41 2.45
C SER A 92 16.04 -8.77 3.89
N LEU A 93 15.73 -7.77 4.73
CA LEU A 93 15.27 -7.99 6.10
C LEU A 93 13.94 -8.77 6.15
N ALA A 94 12.98 -8.43 5.29
CA ALA A 94 11.69 -9.11 5.22
C ALA A 94 11.83 -10.60 4.87
N GLY A 95 12.70 -10.93 3.94
CA GLY A 95 13.02 -12.32 3.58
C GLY A 95 13.69 -13.07 4.73
N HIS A 96 14.69 -12.43 5.38
CA HIS A 96 15.37 -13.01 6.55
C HIS A 96 14.39 -13.34 7.69
N LEU A 97 13.47 -12.42 7.97
CA LEU A 97 12.45 -12.59 9.01
C LEU A 97 11.27 -13.47 8.58
N LYS A 98 11.23 -13.92 7.33
CA LYS A 98 10.14 -14.73 6.75
C LYS A 98 8.76 -14.10 6.98
N LEU A 99 8.62 -12.82 6.65
CA LEU A 99 7.37 -12.07 6.84
C LEU A 99 6.31 -12.52 5.83
N ASN A 100 5.80 -13.72 6.01
CA ASN A 100 4.95 -14.43 5.05
C ASN A 100 3.59 -13.79 4.77
N LYS A 101 3.18 -12.80 5.55
CA LYS A 101 1.96 -12.01 5.31
C LYS A 101 2.22 -10.69 4.58
N LEU A 102 3.46 -10.46 4.13
CA LEU A 102 3.80 -9.36 3.24
C LEU A 102 3.70 -9.82 1.79
N ILE A 103 2.81 -9.18 1.03
CA ILE A 103 2.55 -9.46 -0.38
C ILE A 103 2.76 -8.17 -1.18
N VAL A 104 3.75 -8.18 -2.05
CA VAL A 104 4.11 -7.04 -2.90
C VAL A 104 3.66 -7.32 -4.33
N PHE A 105 2.85 -6.44 -4.90
CA PHE A 105 2.55 -6.39 -6.32
C PHE A 105 3.56 -5.47 -6.97
N PHE A 106 4.41 -6.03 -7.81
CA PHE A 106 5.36 -5.27 -8.61
C PHE A 106 4.73 -4.97 -9.97
N ASP A 107 4.48 -3.68 -10.22
CA ASP A 107 4.00 -3.19 -11.52
C ASP A 107 5.15 -3.17 -12.52
N ASP A 108 5.35 -4.32 -13.18
CA ASP A 108 6.42 -4.59 -14.13
C ASP A 108 5.98 -4.13 -15.53
N ASN A 109 6.01 -2.83 -15.75
CA ASN A 109 5.63 -2.20 -17.00
C ASN A 109 6.82 -1.76 -17.87
N SER A 110 8.05 -1.92 -17.38
CA SER A 110 9.30 -1.60 -18.07
C SER A 110 9.49 -0.13 -18.46
N ILE A 111 8.72 0.80 -17.87
CA ILE A 111 8.76 2.23 -18.19
C ILE A 111 9.04 3.06 -16.92
N SER A 112 9.93 4.02 -17.06
CA SER A 112 10.16 5.09 -16.08
C SER A 112 9.72 6.44 -16.61
N ILE A 113 9.95 7.50 -15.82
CA ILE A 113 9.57 8.88 -16.17
C ILE A 113 10.20 9.37 -17.48
N ASP A 114 11.44 8.98 -17.77
CA ASP A 114 12.20 9.45 -18.93
C ASP A 114 12.33 8.42 -20.05
N GLY A 115 11.74 7.24 -19.91
CA GLY A 115 11.81 6.22 -20.95
C GLY A 115 11.82 4.79 -20.42
N PRO A 116 12.28 3.84 -21.25
CA PRO A 116 12.40 2.44 -20.82
C PRO A 116 13.34 2.26 -19.63
N ILE A 117 13.02 1.35 -18.73
CA ILE A 117 13.87 1.00 -17.56
C ILE A 117 15.29 0.59 -17.99
N SER A 118 15.45 -0.01 -19.16
CA SER A 118 16.74 -0.42 -19.70
C SER A 118 17.74 0.71 -19.90
N LEU A 119 17.31 1.98 -19.85
CA LEU A 119 18.22 3.15 -19.86
C LEU A 119 18.95 3.34 -18.53
N SER A 120 18.42 2.86 -17.42
CA SER A 120 18.92 3.13 -16.07
C SER A 120 19.18 1.88 -15.25
N SER A 121 18.60 0.74 -15.59
CA SER A 121 18.75 -0.52 -14.86
C SER A 121 18.86 -1.72 -15.78
N SER A 122 19.68 -2.69 -15.37
CA SER A 122 19.76 -4.03 -15.97
C SER A 122 19.56 -5.12 -14.91
N ASP A 123 18.98 -4.78 -13.76
CA ASP A 123 18.78 -5.68 -12.64
C ASP A 123 17.78 -6.78 -12.98
N ASN A 124 18.10 -8.00 -12.54
CA ASN A 124 17.13 -9.09 -12.48
C ASN A 124 16.38 -9.03 -11.15
N VAL A 125 15.22 -8.37 -11.13
CA VAL A 125 14.40 -8.20 -9.92
C VAL A 125 14.00 -9.56 -9.33
N GLU A 126 13.54 -10.50 -10.14
CA GLU A 126 13.15 -11.84 -9.69
C GLU A 126 14.34 -12.57 -9.02
N GLY A 127 15.51 -12.59 -9.66
CA GLY A 127 16.72 -13.19 -9.11
C GLY A 127 17.17 -12.53 -7.81
N ARG A 128 17.02 -11.21 -7.70
CA ARG A 128 17.31 -10.45 -6.49
C ARG A 128 16.40 -10.87 -5.33
N PHE A 129 15.09 -10.90 -5.53
CA PHE A 129 14.13 -11.31 -4.50
C PHE A 129 14.29 -12.80 -4.14
N GLN A 130 14.63 -13.65 -5.12
CA GLN A 130 14.99 -15.05 -4.85
C GLN A 130 16.17 -15.15 -3.89
N SER A 131 17.22 -14.34 -4.08
CA SER A 131 18.39 -14.32 -3.19
C SER A 131 18.06 -13.83 -1.77
N TYR A 132 17.00 -13.00 -1.60
CA TYR A 132 16.49 -12.57 -0.31
C TYR A 132 15.62 -13.64 0.37
N GLY A 133 15.28 -14.74 -0.31
CA GLY A 133 14.44 -15.81 0.23
C GLY A 133 12.93 -15.53 0.12
N TRP A 134 12.51 -14.73 -0.85
CA TRP A 134 11.10 -14.48 -1.15
C TRP A 134 10.52 -15.55 -2.07
N ASN A 135 9.20 -15.76 -1.94
CA ASN A 135 8.41 -16.46 -2.94
C ASN A 135 8.13 -15.52 -4.12
N ILE A 136 8.28 -16.00 -5.35
CA ILE A 136 8.17 -15.19 -6.56
C ILE A 136 7.08 -15.79 -7.44
N LEU A 137 6.13 -14.95 -7.82
CA LEU A 137 5.08 -15.27 -8.77
C LEU A 137 5.15 -14.27 -9.93
N LYS A 138 4.86 -14.74 -11.13
CA LYS A 138 4.82 -13.91 -12.34
C LYS A 138 3.50 -14.12 -13.05
N ILE A 139 2.83 -13.04 -13.41
CA ILE A 139 1.49 -13.05 -13.98
C ILE A 139 1.34 -11.99 -15.07
N ASP A 140 0.36 -12.17 -15.93
CA ASP A 140 -0.23 -11.08 -16.68
C ASP A 140 -1.06 -10.20 -15.72
N GLY A 141 -0.60 -8.95 -15.49
CA GLY A 141 -1.27 -8.00 -14.59
C GLY A 141 -2.61 -7.47 -15.11
N HIS A 142 -3.01 -7.84 -16.33
CA HIS A 142 -4.33 -7.56 -16.90
C HIS A 142 -5.26 -8.78 -16.87
N ASP A 143 -4.79 -9.96 -16.48
CA ASP A 143 -5.62 -11.16 -16.33
C ASP A 143 -6.12 -11.30 -14.88
N HIS A 144 -7.42 -11.08 -14.70
CA HIS A 144 -8.07 -11.14 -13.38
C HIS A 144 -8.01 -12.54 -12.75
N GLN A 145 -7.98 -13.61 -13.56
CA GLN A 145 -7.87 -14.97 -13.04
C GLN A 145 -6.47 -15.22 -12.50
N GLU A 146 -5.42 -14.86 -13.25
CA GLU A 146 -4.04 -15.00 -12.81
C GLU A 146 -3.76 -14.18 -11.55
N ILE A 147 -4.29 -12.95 -11.46
CA ILE A 147 -4.20 -12.12 -10.26
C ILE A 147 -4.81 -12.83 -9.05
N ASN A 148 -6.03 -13.35 -9.18
CA ASN A 148 -6.71 -14.04 -8.08
C ASN A 148 -5.97 -15.32 -7.65
N GLU A 149 -5.49 -16.11 -8.59
CA GLU A 149 -4.69 -17.31 -8.31
C GLU A 149 -3.38 -16.96 -7.60
N ALA A 150 -2.68 -15.90 -8.04
CA ALA A 150 -1.45 -15.46 -7.42
C ALA A 150 -1.66 -14.99 -5.97
N ILE A 151 -2.72 -14.23 -5.71
CA ILE A 151 -3.09 -13.84 -4.35
C ILE A 151 -3.32 -15.06 -3.46
N ASN A 152 -4.06 -16.06 -3.94
CA ASN A 152 -4.33 -17.27 -3.18
C ASN A 152 -3.05 -18.08 -2.91
N LYS A 153 -2.14 -18.18 -3.88
CA LYS A 153 -0.81 -18.81 -3.69
C LYS A 153 0.05 -18.04 -2.71
N ALA A 154 0.06 -16.71 -2.79
CA ALA A 154 0.82 -15.85 -1.87
C ALA A 154 0.33 -16.00 -0.42
N LYS A 155 -0.98 -16.10 -0.19
CA LYS A 155 -1.57 -16.23 1.16
C LYS A 155 -1.22 -17.54 1.88
N ILE A 156 -0.82 -18.57 1.19
CA ILE A 156 -0.40 -19.86 1.77
C ILE A 156 1.12 -20.04 1.77
N SER A 157 1.88 -19.06 1.29
CA SER A 157 3.34 -19.07 1.32
C SER A 157 3.87 -18.95 2.75
N GLU A 158 4.98 -19.61 3.05
CA GLU A 158 5.72 -19.45 4.30
C GLU A 158 6.77 -18.33 4.26
N GLN A 159 6.85 -17.62 3.12
CA GLN A 159 7.80 -16.55 2.84
C GLN A 159 7.06 -15.31 2.35
N PRO A 160 7.61 -14.09 2.52
CA PRO A 160 7.05 -12.93 1.84
C PRO A 160 7.00 -13.18 0.33
N THR A 161 5.97 -12.65 -0.32
CA THR A 161 5.74 -12.91 -1.74
C THR A 161 5.82 -11.62 -2.54
N ILE A 162 6.59 -11.64 -3.63
CA ILE A 162 6.50 -10.64 -4.71
C ILE A 162 5.77 -11.27 -5.90
N ILE A 163 4.77 -10.55 -6.39
CA ILE A 163 4.01 -10.89 -7.59
C ILE A 163 4.43 -9.90 -8.68
N SER A 164 5.26 -10.33 -9.62
CA SER A 164 5.63 -9.54 -10.79
C SER A 164 4.44 -9.53 -11.77
N CYS A 165 3.74 -8.40 -11.80
CA CYS A 165 2.57 -8.19 -12.65
C CYS A 165 3.03 -7.53 -13.94
N GLN A 166 3.11 -8.27 -15.04
CA GLN A 166 3.41 -7.70 -16.35
C GLN A 166 2.22 -6.83 -16.79
N THR A 167 2.44 -5.53 -16.88
CA THR A 167 1.41 -4.57 -17.25
C THR A 167 1.88 -3.65 -18.38
N LYS A 168 0.98 -2.80 -18.82
CA LYS A 168 1.26 -1.74 -19.78
C LYS A 168 0.85 -0.40 -19.17
N ILE A 169 1.80 0.50 -18.97
CA ILE A 169 1.48 1.86 -18.54
C ILE A 169 0.55 2.53 -19.56
N GLY A 170 -0.46 3.26 -19.09
CA GLY A 170 -1.45 3.89 -19.97
C GLY A 170 -2.32 2.89 -20.74
N TYR A 171 -2.56 1.71 -20.17
CA TYR A 171 -3.37 0.65 -20.79
C TYR A 171 -4.69 1.17 -21.34
N GLY A 172 -4.97 0.79 -22.58
CA GLY A 172 -6.15 1.22 -23.32
C GLY A 172 -6.01 2.56 -24.04
N SER A 173 -4.90 3.30 -23.88
CA SER A 173 -4.62 4.52 -24.63
C SER A 173 -4.03 4.20 -25.99
N PRO A 174 -4.72 4.48 -27.12
CA PRO A 174 -4.27 4.05 -28.45
C PRO A 174 -2.90 4.58 -28.86
N ASN A 175 -2.54 5.81 -28.41
CA ASN A 175 -1.31 6.48 -28.85
C ASN A 175 -0.26 6.61 -27.74
N LYS A 176 -0.63 6.36 -26.47
CA LYS A 176 0.27 6.59 -25.33
C LYS A 176 0.49 5.33 -24.46
N GLU A 177 -0.15 4.20 -24.78
CA GLU A 177 0.11 2.92 -24.12
C GLU A 177 1.59 2.54 -24.25
N ALA A 178 2.13 1.97 -23.18
CA ALA A 178 3.53 1.52 -23.07
C ALA A 178 4.57 2.61 -23.38
N SER A 179 4.25 3.87 -23.09
CA SER A 179 5.18 4.99 -23.31
C SER A 179 5.40 5.82 -22.06
N ALA A 180 6.59 6.44 -21.94
CA ALA A 180 6.93 7.36 -20.86
C ALA A 180 6.00 8.59 -20.80
N SER A 181 5.36 8.96 -21.92
CA SER A 181 4.39 10.06 -21.96
C SER A 181 3.12 9.82 -21.12
N SER A 182 2.89 8.57 -20.68
CA SER A 182 1.81 8.23 -19.74
C SER A 182 2.27 8.26 -18.27
N HIS A 183 3.56 8.41 -18.01
CA HIS A 183 4.10 8.46 -16.67
C HIS A 183 4.03 9.86 -16.07
N GLY A 184 3.02 10.13 -15.25
CA GLY A 184 2.90 11.40 -14.54
C GLY A 184 2.43 12.59 -15.34
N SER A 185 2.05 12.42 -16.61
CA SER A 185 1.47 13.44 -17.46
C SER A 185 0.03 13.13 -17.83
N PRO A 186 -0.87 14.14 -17.91
CA PRO A 186 -2.23 13.92 -18.38
C PRO A 186 -2.22 13.41 -19.82
N LEU A 187 -3.17 12.55 -20.16
CA LEU A 187 -3.34 12.05 -21.53
C LEU A 187 -3.72 13.17 -22.51
N GLY A 188 -4.46 14.20 -22.04
CA GLY A 188 -5.09 15.22 -22.86
C GLY A 188 -6.47 14.81 -23.37
N GLU A 189 -7.31 15.78 -23.69
CA GLU A 189 -8.73 15.56 -24.03
C GLU A 189 -8.93 14.59 -25.19
N ASP A 190 -8.18 14.76 -26.27
CA ASP A 190 -8.31 13.90 -27.46
C ASP A 190 -7.97 12.45 -27.12
N GLU A 191 -6.86 12.22 -26.41
CA GLU A 191 -6.42 10.87 -26.05
C GLU A 191 -7.34 10.24 -24.99
N VAL A 192 -7.88 11.03 -24.05
CA VAL A 192 -8.90 10.55 -23.11
C VAL A 192 -10.13 10.04 -23.85
N ASN A 193 -10.62 10.78 -24.86
CA ASN A 193 -11.76 10.37 -25.66
C ASN A 193 -11.49 9.09 -26.46
N LEU A 194 -10.29 8.94 -27.02
CA LEU A 194 -9.89 7.73 -27.70
C LEU A 194 -9.79 6.53 -26.74
N THR A 195 -9.20 6.75 -25.57
CA THR A 195 -9.07 5.74 -24.52
C THR A 195 -10.44 5.27 -24.01
N ARG A 196 -11.36 6.20 -23.76
CA ARG A 196 -12.75 5.87 -23.38
C ARG A 196 -13.43 5.01 -24.42
N LYS A 197 -13.29 5.36 -25.70
CA LYS A 197 -13.83 4.57 -26.81
C LYS A 197 -13.20 3.18 -26.88
N ASN A 198 -11.89 3.08 -26.70
CA ASN A 198 -11.16 1.80 -26.74
C ASN A 198 -11.53 0.89 -25.57
N LEU A 199 -11.77 1.46 -24.40
CA LEU A 199 -12.20 0.75 -23.19
C LEU A 199 -13.73 0.60 -23.10
N GLU A 200 -14.48 0.98 -24.12
CA GLU A 200 -15.95 0.92 -24.17
C GLU A 200 -16.65 1.66 -23.00
N TRP A 201 -16.01 2.69 -22.45
CA TRP A 201 -16.56 3.49 -21.36
C TRP A 201 -17.44 4.61 -21.90
N SER A 202 -18.76 4.44 -21.84
CA SER A 202 -19.75 5.33 -22.44
C SER A 202 -20.28 6.44 -21.49
N HIS A 203 -19.88 6.42 -20.21
CA HIS A 203 -20.40 7.38 -19.24
C HIS A 203 -19.62 8.69 -19.27
N ASP A 204 -20.26 9.79 -18.90
CA ASP A 204 -19.61 11.09 -18.80
C ASP A 204 -18.55 11.14 -17.70
N GLU A 205 -17.78 12.23 -17.69
CA GLU A 205 -16.73 12.45 -16.68
C GLU A 205 -17.31 12.44 -15.27
N PHE A 206 -16.62 11.76 -14.36
CA PHE A 206 -17.02 11.63 -12.96
C PHE A 206 -18.38 10.98 -12.73
N ILE A 207 -19.01 10.39 -13.75
CA ILE A 207 -20.22 9.58 -13.59
C ILE A 207 -19.82 8.14 -13.35
N ILE A 208 -20.17 7.63 -12.19
CA ILE A 208 -19.98 6.22 -11.83
C ILE A 208 -21.38 5.58 -11.82
N PRO A 209 -21.63 4.54 -12.64
CA PRO A 209 -22.89 3.83 -12.63
C PRO A 209 -23.27 3.36 -11.22
N GLU A 210 -24.54 3.55 -10.85
CA GLU A 210 -25.01 3.23 -9.49
C GLU A 210 -24.80 1.76 -9.13
N GLU A 211 -24.92 0.86 -10.11
CA GLU A 211 -24.68 -0.57 -9.93
C GLU A 211 -23.24 -0.85 -9.51
N LEU A 212 -22.25 -0.27 -10.21
CA LEU A 212 -20.83 -0.40 -9.87
C LEU A 212 -20.52 0.23 -8.52
N LEU A 213 -21.07 1.42 -8.24
CA LEU A 213 -20.87 2.09 -6.96
C LEU A 213 -21.45 1.28 -5.80
N SER A 214 -22.64 0.70 -6.00
CA SER A 214 -23.30 -0.15 -5.02
C SER A 214 -22.49 -1.43 -4.75
N GLU A 215 -21.94 -2.04 -5.79
CA GLU A 215 -21.09 -3.22 -5.67
C GLU A 215 -19.83 -2.91 -4.86
N TRP A 216 -19.09 -1.86 -5.19
CA TRP A 216 -17.93 -1.43 -4.42
C TRP A 216 -18.26 -1.16 -2.94
N ARG A 217 -19.36 -0.51 -2.65
CA ARG A 217 -19.83 -0.23 -1.28
C ARG A 217 -20.28 -1.49 -0.54
N SER A 218 -20.68 -2.53 -1.24
CA SER A 218 -21.03 -3.82 -0.62
C SER A 218 -19.83 -4.47 0.05
N PHE A 219 -18.62 -4.29 -0.49
CA PHE A 219 -17.37 -4.78 0.14
C PHE A 219 -17.12 -4.11 1.50
N ALA A 220 -17.38 -2.80 1.62
CA ALA A 220 -17.25 -2.09 2.90
C ALA A 220 -18.20 -2.65 3.96
N LYS A 221 -19.46 -2.92 3.61
CA LYS A 221 -20.46 -3.52 4.53
C LYS A 221 -20.01 -4.90 5.04
N ARG A 222 -19.47 -5.74 4.17
CA ARG A 222 -18.90 -7.05 4.56
C ARG A 222 -17.77 -6.86 5.57
N ASN A 223 -16.91 -5.88 5.37
CA ASN A 223 -15.79 -5.60 6.26
C ASN A 223 -16.26 -5.05 7.61
N GLU A 224 -17.35 -4.26 7.65
CA GLU A 224 -17.97 -3.82 8.91
C GLU A 224 -18.46 -5.00 9.76
N GLU A 225 -19.07 -6.01 9.15
CA GLU A 225 -19.52 -7.23 9.83
C GLU A 225 -18.35 -8.04 10.39
N ILE A 226 -17.27 -8.20 9.61
CA ILE A 226 -16.04 -8.86 10.05
C ILE A 226 -15.44 -8.11 11.24
N LYS A 227 -15.33 -6.78 11.16
CA LYS A 227 -14.83 -5.92 12.25
C LYS A 227 -15.69 -6.02 13.51
N LYS A 228 -17.02 -6.05 13.36
CA LYS A 228 -17.96 -6.19 14.47
C LYS A 228 -17.81 -7.56 15.15
N LYS A 229 -17.71 -8.62 14.35
CA LYS A 229 -17.45 -9.97 14.86
C LYS A 229 -16.13 -10.01 15.63
N TRP A 230 -15.03 -9.53 15.04
CA TRP A 230 -13.72 -9.48 15.68
C TRP A 230 -13.75 -8.70 17.01
N LYS A 231 -14.44 -7.55 17.06
CA LYS A 231 -14.60 -6.76 18.30
C LYS A 231 -15.34 -7.54 19.39
N ASN A 232 -16.38 -8.28 19.02
CA ASN A 232 -17.14 -9.09 19.98
C ASN A 232 -16.29 -10.27 20.50
N ASP A 233 -15.63 -10.99 19.61
CA ASP A 233 -14.79 -12.15 19.94
C ASP A 233 -13.59 -11.76 20.81
N ASN A 234 -13.10 -10.53 20.70
CA ASN A 234 -11.94 -9.99 21.43
C ASN A 234 -12.31 -8.94 22.48
N ALA A 235 -13.57 -8.87 22.93
CA ALA A 235 -14.04 -7.84 23.86
C ALA A 235 -13.24 -7.78 25.16
N ASP A 236 -12.94 -8.93 25.77
CA ASP A 236 -12.16 -9.02 27.01
C ASP A 236 -10.73 -8.52 26.81
N PHE A 237 -10.10 -8.90 25.67
CA PHE A 237 -8.77 -8.43 25.32
C PHE A 237 -8.73 -6.92 25.14
N LEU A 238 -9.69 -6.34 24.39
CA LEU A 238 -9.77 -4.90 24.11
C LEU A 238 -9.95 -4.06 25.39
N ASN A 239 -10.58 -4.61 26.42
CA ASN A 239 -10.76 -3.99 27.72
C ASN A 239 -9.60 -4.24 28.69
N SER A 240 -8.66 -5.11 28.34
CA SER A 240 -7.59 -5.53 29.23
C SER A 240 -6.47 -4.49 29.39
N ASN A 241 -5.73 -4.58 30.50
CA ASN A 241 -4.50 -3.81 30.68
C ASN A 241 -3.41 -4.20 29.67
N LYS A 242 -3.45 -5.44 29.15
CA LYS A 242 -2.53 -5.91 28.10
C LYS A 242 -2.74 -5.11 26.82
N TYR A 243 -4.00 -4.91 26.38
CA TYR A 243 -4.32 -4.09 25.23
C TYR A 243 -3.85 -2.63 25.43
N LYS A 244 -4.17 -2.05 26.58
CA LYS A 244 -3.76 -0.66 26.90
C LYS A 244 -2.26 -0.47 26.85
N LYS A 245 -1.48 -1.47 27.30
CA LYS A 245 -0.01 -1.41 27.25
C LYS A 245 0.55 -1.31 25.83
N TYR A 246 -0.06 -1.99 24.84
CA TYR A 246 0.43 -2.03 23.45
C TYR A 246 -0.16 -0.93 22.56
N PHE A 247 -1.38 -0.47 22.85
CA PHE A 247 -2.14 0.39 21.94
C PHE A 247 -2.54 1.73 22.55
N ASN A 248 -2.24 1.98 23.84
CA ASN A 248 -2.49 3.27 24.44
C ASN A 248 -1.36 4.25 24.05
N THR A 249 -1.71 5.26 23.26
CA THR A 249 -0.78 6.29 22.77
C THR A 249 -0.42 7.37 23.81
N ASN A 250 -0.94 7.29 25.02
CA ASN A 250 -0.66 8.28 26.10
C ASN A 250 0.71 8.06 26.78
N ILE A 251 1.71 7.68 25.99
CA ILE A 251 3.12 7.57 26.40
C ILE A 251 3.73 8.97 26.63
N ASP A 252 3.15 10.01 26.07
CA ASP A 252 3.67 11.38 26.07
C ASP A 252 4.03 11.93 27.45
N THR A 253 3.25 11.59 28.48
CA THR A 253 3.47 12.16 29.82
C THR A 253 4.64 11.48 30.55
N GLU A 254 4.79 10.17 30.40
CA GLU A 254 5.90 9.42 31.01
C GLU A 254 7.22 9.70 30.28
N ILE A 255 7.22 9.66 28.94
CA ILE A 255 8.41 9.98 28.15
C ILE A 255 8.86 11.42 28.38
N LYS A 256 7.95 12.39 28.43
CA LYS A 256 8.30 13.79 28.75
C LYS A 256 8.93 13.93 30.12
N LYS A 257 8.42 13.21 31.13
CA LYS A 257 9.04 13.17 32.45
C LYS A 257 10.45 12.58 32.42
N GLU A 258 10.62 11.43 31.75
CA GLU A 258 11.92 10.78 31.61
C GLU A 258 12.94 11.64 30.86
N ILE A 259 12.52 12.31 29.77
CA ILE A 259 13.37 13.24 29.04
C ILE A 259 13.77 14.43 29.92
N VAL A 260 12.85 14.97 30.73
CA VAL A 260 13.16 16.07 31.68
C VAL A 260 14.13 15.57 32.75
N ASN A 261 13.89 14.40 33.33
CA ASN A 261 14.78 13.80 34.33
C ASN A 261 16.18 13.56 33.75
N PHE A 262 16.26 12.98 32.57
CA PHE A 262 17.53 12.76 31.86
C PHE A 262 18.29 14.09 31.66
N LYS A 263 17.61 15.10 31.09
CA LYS A 263 18.21 16.42 30.87
C LYS A 263 18.69 17.06 32.18
N THR A 264 17.92 16.93 33.25
CA THR A 264 18.26 17.54 34.57
C THR A 264 19.45 16.79 35.20
N THR A 265 19.51 15.47 35.07
CA THR A 265 20.60 14.65 35.61
C THR A 265 21.92 14.94 34.91
N TYR A 266 21.92 15.08 33.59
CA TYR A 266 23.16 15.27 32.82
C TYR A 266 23.49 16.71 32.46
N ALA A 267 22.59 17.67 32.71
CA ALA A 267 22.89 19.10 32.52
C ALA A 267 23.89 19.66 33.57
N ASN A 268 24.10 18.93 34.66
CA ASN A 268 25.03 19.31 35.74
C ASN A 268 26.33 18.49 35.73
N ASP A 269 26.51 17.55 34.80
CA ASP A 269 27.77 16.87 34.64
C ASP A 269 28.64 17.67 33.66
N ASP A 270 29.47 18.56 34.28
CA ASP A 270 30.59 19.25 33.63
C ASP A 270 31.75 18.25 33.41
N THR A 271 31.56 17.24 32.48
CA THR A 271 32.63 16.38 32.01
C THR A 271 32.74 16.40 30.50
#